data_a78db2a27f88bde1d606e640ecb84881
#
_entry.id   a78db2a27f88bde1d606e640ecb84881
#
_cell.length_a   1.000
_cell.length_b   1.000
_cell.length_c   1.000
_cell.angle_alpha   90.00
_cell.angle_beta   90.00
_cell.angle_gamma   90.00
#
_symmetry.space_group_name_H-M   'P 1'
#
loop_
_entity.id
_entity.type
_entity.pdbx_description
1 polymer ?
#
loop_
_entity_poly.entity_id
_entity_poly.type
_entity_poly.pdbx_seq_one_letter_code
_entity_poly.pdbx_strand_id
1 'polypeptide(L)'
;MIGVVGGGLAGLSAAYRLQQRDYDVRVFEASETVGGLARVYETAGDPIETFYHHLSASEETIVELIEELGLGEELEWRYKVDSYYVDGVIHPMEKAWEILAYPHLSIYDKFRLAMLVKEIDVRGGRPKFDTYDDITDFEDVPIKEFLLEHTTRHVYESFWEPLLDAKFGSRKEDVSAAWLLGRVKFRGERDPLRGEQLGYLDGGFGQFLDALLDAVGEDTVTTGARVTDLAAADGPLSSADGDVDAMTVETDDGTETYDVDGVVVAAMPNVLEDLTGYPCEIDFQGTVCSVWSMDESLTDTYWLNIKDDAPFGVFIEHTNFVPPERYGGEHLYYTASYVQDPSENLWGMDDDEVEAHWRAGIADLLPQFDPESVNWVKTARNPRTAPIYERGYLDMVVPYDLGEEVADGLYYAGMASRAQYPERSLNGAIEAGFACADLIDGADPESVTEF
;
A
#
# COMPACT_ATOMS: atom_id res chain seq x y z
N MET A 1 30.90 -2.22 3.65
CA MET A 1 29.72 -1.32 3.74
C MET A 1 28.55 -1.97 3.03
N ILE A 2 27.35 -1.94 3.61
CA ILE A 2 26.11 -2.36 2.90
C ILE A 2 25.51 -1.14 2.22
N GLY A 3 25.28 -1.24 0.89
CA GLY A 3 24.59 -0.23 0.12
C GLY A 3 23.08 -0.47 0.11
N VAL A 4 22.27 0.56 0.32
CA VAL A 4 20.80 0.48 0.23
C VAL A 4 20.31 1.42 -0.88
N VAL A 5 19.61 0.87 -1.84
CA VAL A 5 19.04 1.59 -2.99
C VAL A 5 17.58 1.92 -2.71
N GLY A 6 17.30 3.19 -2.41
CA GLY A 6 15.96 3.71 -2.11
C GLY A 6 15.78 4.05 -0.63
N GLY A 7 15.34 5.28 -0.37
CA GLY A 7 15.04 5.84 0.95
C GLY A 7 13.55 5.79 1.31
N GLY A 8 12.81 4.78 0.81
CA GLY A 8 11.47 4.46 1.26
C GLY A 8 11.47 3.70 2.58
N LEU A 9 10.29 3.34 3.12
CA LEU A 9 10.19 2.61 4.40
C LEU A 9 10.99 1.31 4.41
N ALA A 10 10.98 0.54 3.33
CA ALA A 10 11.75 -0.71 3.24
C ALA A 10 13.26 -0.48 3.38
N GLY A 11 13.80 0.51 2.65
CA GLY A 11 15.23 0.82 2.70
C GLY A 11 15.67 1.41 4.04
N LEU A 12 14.89 2.34 4.59
CA LEU A 12 15.18 2.91 5.91
C LEU A 12 15.07 1.86 7.02
N SER A 13 14.09 0.94 6.93
CA SER A 13 13.95 -0.16 7.90
C SER A 13 15.10 -1.17 7.80
N ALA A 14 15.54 -1.51 6.59
CA ALA A 14 16.71 -2.35 6.38
C ALA A 14 17.97 -1.68 7.00
N ALA A 15 18.18 -0.39 6.70
CA ALA A 15 19.31 0.36 7.24
C ALA A 15 19.27 0.43 8.78
N TYR A 16 18.13 0.74 9.36
CA TYR A 16 17.92 0.77 10.81
C TYR A 16 18.29 -0.56 11.46
N ARG A 17 17.75 -1.68 10.95
CA ARG A 17 17.99 -3.01 11.51
C ARG A 17 19.43 -3.48 11.33
N LEU A 18 20.09 -3.17 10.21
CA LEU A 18 21.50 -3.47 9.97
C LEU A 18 22.41 -2.67 10.90
N GLN A 19 22.14 -1.39 11.13
CA GLN A 19 22.93 -0.57 12.06
C GLN A 19 22.80 -1.05 13.50
N GLN A 20 21.65 -1.56 13.93
CA GLN A 20 21.49 -2.20 15.25
C GLN A 20 22.40 -3.44 15.42
N ARG A 21 22.92 -3.99 14.33
CA ARG A 21 23.83 -5.14 14.27
C ARG A 21 25.27 -4.74 13.93
N ASP A 22 25.60 -3.46 14.11
CA ASP A 22 26.93 -2.89 13.89
C ASP A 22 27.44 -2.95 12.43
N TYR A 23 26.54 -3.07 11.43
CA TYR A 23 26.91 -2.93 10.02
C TYR A 23 27.14 -1.46 9.65
N ASP A 24 28.13 -1.21 8.78
CA ASP A 24 28.30 0.08 8.10
C ASP A 24 27.34 0.15 6.91
N VAL A 25 26.41 1.12 6.93
CA VAL A 25 25.31 1.21 5.96
C VAL A 25 25.28 2.59 5.32
N ARG A 26 24.99 2.66 4.03
CA ARG A 26 24.63 3.88 3.31
C ARG A 26 23.38 3.71 2.48
N VAL A 27 22.46 4.68 2.58
CA VAL A 27 21.22 4.73 1.82
C VAL A 27 21.32 5.80 0.73
N PHE A 28 20.96 5.46 -0.49
CA PHE A 28 20.95 6.36 -1.64
C PHE A 28 19.53 6.49 -2.18
N GLU A 29 18.95 7.69 -2.07
CA GLU A 29 17.61 8.03 -2.54
C GLU A 29 17.69 8.95 -3.75
N ALA A 30 17.06 8.54 -4.85
CA ALA A 30 17.09 9.28 -6.11
C ALA A 30 16.29 10.60 -6.07
N SER A 31 15.30 10.71 -5.18
CA SER A 31 14.52 11.94 -4.98
C SER A 31 15.22 12.86 -3.98
N GLU A 32 14.80 14.14 -3.97
CA GLU A 32 15.27 15.13 -2.99
C GLU A 32 14.80 14.84 -1.55
N THR A 33 13.81 13.96 -1.38
CA THR A 33 13.22 13.61 -0.09
C THR A 33 13.03 12.11 0.05
N VAL A 34 13.22 11.60 1.27
CA VAL A 34 12.94 10.20 1.63
C VAL A 34 11.44 9.91 1.74
N GLY A 35 11.06 8.65 1.96
CA GLY A 35 9.72 8.20 2.28
C GLY A 35 8.99 7.47 1.16
N GLY A 36 9.40 7.60 -0.08
CA GLY A 36 8.80 6.89 -1.21
C GLY A 36 7.29 7.16 -1.31
N LEU A 37 6.45 6.12 -1.20
CA LEU A 37 4.99 6.23 -1.21
C LEU A 37 4.39 6.74 0.11
N ALA A 38 5.17 6.79 1.20
CA ALA A 38 4.75 7.31 2.51
C ALA A 38 5.08 8.80 2.69
N ARG A 39 5.50 9.51 1.63
CA ARG A 39 5.74 10.97 1.67
C ARG A 39 4.49 11.74 2.04
N VAL A 40 4.69 12.93 2.57
CA VAL A 40 3.62 13.80 3.08
C VAL A 40 3.58 15.15 2.37
N TYR A 41 2.43 15.81 2.49
CA TYR A 41 2.24 17.23 2.19
C TYR A 41 2.12 18.01 3.49
N GLU A 42 2.72 19.22 3.50
CA GLU A 42 2.47 20.21 4.55
C GLU A 42 1.05 20.75 4.47
N THR A 43 0.41 20.90 5.64
CA THR A 43 -0.90 21.53 5.84
C THR A 43 -0.79 22.76 6.76
N ALA A 44 -1.91 23.31 7.20
CA ALA A 44 -1.92 24.37 8.24
C ALA A 44 -1.65 23.83 9.65
N GLY A 45 -1.53 22.51 9.80
CA GLY A 45 -1.26 21.81 11.06
C GLY A 45 -0.34 20.61 10.83
N ASP A 46 -0.78 19.41 11.22
CA ASP A 46 -0.02 18.18 10.99
C ASP A 46 0.14 17.90 9.47
N PRO A 47 1.24 17.29 9.04
CA PRO A 47 1.38 16.84 7.66
C PRO A 47 0.37 15.75 7.32
N ILE A 48 0.06 15.60 6.03
CA ILE A 48 -0.83 14.55 5.50
C ILE A 48 -0.16 13.77 4.39
N GLU A 49 -0.37 12.47 4.35
CA GLU A 49 0.23 11.57 3.36
C GLU A 49 -0.22 11.91 1.93
N THR A 50 0.70 11.79 0.96
CA THR A 50 0.38 12.00 -0.47
C THR A 50 -0.56 10.94 -1.03
N PHE A 51 -0.56 9.76 -0.45
CA PHE A 51 -1.50 8.66 -0.67
C PHE A 51 -2.07 8.26 0.69
N TYR A 52 -3.37 8.01 0.77
CA TYR A 52 -4.03 7.69 2.04
C TYR A 52 -3.46 6.44 2.71
N HIS A 53 -3.17 6.56 4.00
CA HIS A 53 -2.66 5.47 4.85
C HIS A 53 -3.39 5.41 6.18
N HIS A 54 -3.48 4.23 6.73
CA HIS A 54 -3.92 3.90 8.08
C HIS A 54 -3.40 2.50 8.42
N LEU A 55 -3.38 2.14 9.69
CA LEU A 55 -2.96 0.81 10.14
C LEU A 55 -4.16 -0.06 10.49
N SER A 56 -4.06 -1.34 10.19
CA SER A 56 -4.91 -2.39 10.74
C SER A 56 -4.29 -2.95 12.02
N ALA A 57 -5.11 -3.45 12.94
CA ALA A 57 -4.62 -4.02 14.20
C ALA A 57 -3.74 -5.28 14.01
N SER A 58 -3.82 -5.91 12.84
CA SER A 58 -3.00 -7.07 12.48
C SER A 58 -1.60 -6.73 11.93
N GLU A 59 -1.29 -5.44 11.76
CA GLU A 59 0.01 -4.98 11.26
C GLU A 59 0.99 -4.81 12.43
N GLU A 60 1.44 -5.93 13.00
CA GLU A 60 2.22 -5.97 14.25
C GLU A 60 3.62 -5.33 14.08
N THR A 61 4.32 -5.61 12.99
CA THR A 61 5.70 -5.17 12.79
C THR A 61 5.84 -3.63 12.78
N ILE A 62 4.93 -2.92 12.10
CA ILE A 62 4.95 -1.45 12.09
C ILE A 62 4.60 -0.89 13.47
N VAL A 63 3.68 -1.52 14.20
CA VAL A 63 3.30 -1.10 15.56
C VAL A 63 4.50 -1.26 16.50
N GLU A 64 5.19 -2.40 16.46
CA GLU A 64 6.41 -2.63 17.23
C GLU A 64 7.50 -1.62 16.90
N LEU A 65 7.71 -1.32 15.61
CA LEU A 65 8.70 -0.32 15.21
C LEU A 65 8.33 1.10 15.68
N ILE A 66 7.04 1.47 15.63
CA ILE A 66 6.54 2.74 16.18
C ILE A 66 6.86 2.82 17.68
N GLU A 67 6.66 1.73 18.44
CA GLU A 67 7.01 1.66 19.86
C GLU A 67 8.53 1.73 20.09
N GLU A 68 9.34 1.01 19.29
CA GLU A 68 10.81 1.05 19.34
C GLU A 68 11.35 2.47 19.12
N LEU A 69 10.74 3.24 18.22
CA LEU A 69 11.10 4.62 17.92
C LEU A 69 10.55 5.63 18.96
N GLY A 70 9.84 5.15 19.98
CA GLY A 70 9.34 5.98 21.08
C GLY A 70 8.02 6.72 20.78
N LEU A 71 7.32 6.35 19.71
CA LEU A 71 6.07 6.96 19.26
C LEU A 71 4.81 6.15 19.67
N GLY A 72 4.95 5.19 20.59
CA GLY A 72 3.83 4.33 20.98
C GLY A 72 2.67 5.07 21.67
N GLU A 73 2.94 6.21 22.37
CA GLU A 73 1.89 7.03 23.00
C GLU A 73 1.11 7.88 21.97
N GLU A 74 1.69 8.12 20.80
CA GLU A 74 1.09 8.87 19.71
C GLU A 74 0.23 7.98 18.77
N LEU A 75 0.31 6.65 18.91
CA LEU A 75 -0.51 5.73 18.12
C LEU A 75 -1.91 5.64 18.68
N GLU A 76 -2.87 6.18 17.97
CA GLU A 76 -4.28 6.21 18.33
C GLU A 76 -5.09 5.20 17.52
N TRP A 77 -5.95 4.42 18.19
CA TRP A 77 -6.88 3.49 17.56
C TRP A 77 -8.29 4.08 17.60
N ARG A 78 -8.84 4.35 16.42
CA ARG A 78 -10.14 5.03 16.25
C ARG A 78 -11.11 4.18 15.43
N TYR A 79 -12.40 4.24 15.77
CA TYR A 79 -13.46 3.64 14.96
C TYR A 79 -13.72 4.52 13.75
N LYS A 80 -13.71 3.91 12.56
CA LYS A 80 -14.05 4.57 11.32
C LYS A 80 -15.52 4.35 10.95
N VAL A 81 -15.99 5.07 9.95
CA VAL A 81 -17.30 4.87 9.33
C VAL A 81 -17.09 4.67 7.84
N ASP A 82 -17.37 3.45 7.36
CA ASP A 82 -17.43 3.17 5.93
C ASP A 82 -18.89 3.20 5.46
N SER A 83 -19.11 3.75 4.27
CA SER A 83 -20.43 3.81 3.67
C SER A 83 -20.40 3.43 2.19
N TYR A 84 -21.58 3.12 1.66
CA TYR A 84 -21.82 2.95 0.22
C TYR A 84 -22.68 4.09 -0.30
N TYR A 85 -22.25 4.68 -1.41
CA TYR A 85 -23.03 5.63 -2.18
C TYR A 85 -23.74 4.88 -3.32
N VAL A 86 -25.07 4.83 -3.28
CA VAL A 86 -25.89 4.10 -4.24
C VAL A 86 -27.16 4.87 -4.52
N ASP A 87 -27.48 5.08 -5.80
CA ASP A 87 -28.67 5.80 -6.26
C ASP A 87 -28.83 7.17 -5.60
N GLY A 88 -27.73 7.90 -5.44
CA GLY A 88 -27.70 9.24 -4.83
C GLY A 88 -27.82 9.26 -3.29
N VAL A 89 -27.69 8.11 -2.61
CA VAL A 89 -27.87 7.99 -1.15
C VAL A 89 -26.65 7.34 -0.50
N ILE A 90 -26.17 7.93 0.60
CA ILE A 90 -25.11 7.37 1.44
C ILE A 90 -25.72 6.38 2.44
N HIS A 91 -25.26 5.14 2.41
CA HIS A 91 -25.68 4.07 3.29
C HIS A 91 -24.52 3.62 4.18
N PRO A 92 -24.55 3.88 5.51
CA PRO A 92 -23.55 3.34 6.43
C PRO A 92 -23.50 1.81 6.38
N MET A 93 -22.28 1.24 6.39
CA MET A 93 -22.05 -0.21 6.25
C MET A 93 -21.04 -0.76 7.26
N GLU A 94 -20.81 -0.04 8.34
CA GLU A 94 -19.78 -0.41 9.32
C GLU A 94 -20.32 -1.38 10.38
N LYS A 95 -21.52 -1.16 10.88
CA LYS A 95 -22.11 -1.92 12.00
C LYS A 95 -23.08 -2.98 11.50
N ALA A 96 -23.22 -4.06 12.24
CA ALA A 96 -24.05 -5.20 11.84
C ALA A 96 -25.50 -4.80 11.51
N TRP A 97 -26.10 -3.87 12.26
CA TRP A 97 -27.48 -3.41 11.98
C TRP A 97 -27.58 -2.50 10.74
N GLU A 98 -26.53 -1.77 10.39
CA GLU A 98 -26.45 -0.95 9.18
C GLU A 98 -26.45 -1.87 7.94
N ILE A 99 -25.65 -2.93 7.98
CA ILE A 99 -25.64 -3.97 6.94
C ILE A 99 -27.03 -4.64 6.85
N LEU A 100 -27.66 -4.95 7.98
CA LEU A 100 -29.02 -5.49 8.00
C LEU A 100 -30.07 -4.52 7.46
N ALA A 101 -29.90 -3.22 7.69
CA ALA A 101 -30.79 -2.17 7.18
C ALA A 101 -30.55 -1.82 5.70
N TYR A 102 -29.41 -2.18 5.12
CA TYR A 102 -29.05 -1.83 3.74
C TYR A 102 -30.10 -2.35 2.74
N PRO A 103 -30.76 -1.46 1.97
CA PRO A 103 -31.95 -1.83 1.21
C PRO A 103 -31.65 -2.60 -0.09
N HIS A 104 -30.43 -2.46 -0.64
CA HIS A 104 -30.04 -3.03 -1.93
C HIS A 104 -29.61 -4.51 -1.87
N LEU A 105 -29.68 -5.16 -0.71
CA LEU A 105 -29.44 -6.59 -0.54
C LEU A 105 -30.63 -7.26 0.13
N SER A 106 -31.08 -8.41 -0.40
CA SER A 106 -32.11 -9.24 0.22
C SER A 106 -31.61 -9.87 1.53
N ILE A 107 -32.52 -10.39 2.36
CA ILE A 107 -32.13 -11.10 3.60
C ILE A 107 -31.26 -12.32 3.29
N TYR A 108 -31.53 -13.02 2.17
CA TYR A 108 -30.72 -14.17 1.74
C TYR A 108 -29.33 -13.73 1.28
N ASP A 109 -29.21 -12.60 0.57
CA ASP A 109 -27.92 -12.03 0.17
C ASP A 109 -27.06 -11.68 1.38
N LYS A 110 -27.68 -11.00 2.37
CA LYS A 110 -27.01 -10.65 3.64
C LYS A 110 -26.55 -11.90 4.42
N PHE A 111 -27.37 -12.95 4.44
CA PHE A 111 -26.98 -14.22 5.04
C PHE A 111 -25.76 -14.82 4.32
N ARG A 112 -25.76 -14.86 2.97
CA ARG A 112 -24.65 -15.42 2.20
C ARG A 112 -23.36 -14.58 2.37
N LEU A 113 -23.48 -13.26 2.41
CA LEU A 113 -22.35 -12.34 2.69
C LEU A 113 -21.78 -12.56 4.10
N ALA A 114 -22.66 -12.69 5.11
CA ALA A 114 -22.23 -12.98 6.47
C ALA A 114 -21.55 -14.36 6.60
N MET A 115 -21.97 -15.35 5.81
CA MET A 115 -21.34 -16.68 5.81
C MET A 115 -19.95 -16.61 5.15
N LEU A 116 -19.78 -15.85 4.07
CA LEU A 116 -18.46 -15.58 3.46
C LEU A 116 -17.50 -14.97 4.49
N VAL A 117 -17.92 -13.90 5.16
CA VAL A 117 -17.10 -13.20 6.18
C VAL A 117 -16.77 -14.12 7.37
N LYS A 118 -17.62 -15.10 7.65
CA LYS A 118 -17.37 -16.13 8.69
C LYS A 118 -16.68 -17.37 8.16
N GLU A 119 -16.24 -17.35 6.91
CA GLU A 119 -15.54 -18.45 6.25
C GLU A 119 -16.35 -19.76 6.25
N ILE A 120 -17.68 -19.66 6.18
CA ILE A 120 -18.57 -20.84 6.16
C ILE A 120 -19.00 -21.15 4.72
N ASP A 121 -18.55 -22.27 4.21
CA ASP A 121 -19.00 -22.79 2.91
C ASP A 121 -20.40 -23.42 3.00
N VAL A 122 -21.40 -22.62 2.72
CA VAL A 122 -22.82 -23.03 2.78
C VAL A 122 -23.18 -24.05 1.71
N ARG A 123 -22.60 -23.95 0.50
CA ARG A 123 -22.90 -24.86 -0.63
C ARG A 123 -22.13 -26.15 -0.56
N GLY A 124 -20.87 -26.09 -0.21
CA GLY A 124 -20.02 -27.27 -0.02
C GLY A 124 -20.29 -28.03 1.26
N GLY A 125 -21.14 -27.49 2.14
CA GLY A 125 -21.51 -28.13 3.40
C GLY A 125 -20.35 -28.21 4.40
N ARG A 126 -19.35 -27.36 4.26
CA ARG A 126 -18.20 -27.29 5.18
C ARG A 126 -18.48 -26.27 6.27
N PRO A 127 -18.13 -26.55 7.53
CA PRO A 127 -18.30 -25.61 8.64
C PRO A 127 -17.34 -24.42 8.56
N LYS A 128 -16.26 -24.55 7.79
CA LYS A 128 -15.23 -23.56 7.58
C LYS A 128 -14.53 -23.87 6.26
N PHE A 129 -14.21 -22.89 5.42
CA PHE A 129 -13.21 -23.11 4.37
C PHE A 129 -11.82 -22.83 4.91
N ASP A 130 -10.83 -23.35 4.20
CA ASP A 130 -9.43 -23.16 4.56
C ASP A 130 -9.12 -21.67 4.65
N THR A 131 -8.37 -21.31 5.67
CA THR A 131 -8.22 -19.93 6.07
C THR A 131 -6.79 -19.44 5.89
N TYR A 132 -6.42 -18.46 6.63
CA TYR A 132 -5.22 -17.67 6.44
C TYR A 132 -3.90 -18.47 6.39
N ASP A 133 -3.79 -19.56 7.13
CA ASP A 133 -2.60 -20.41 7.07
C ASP A 133 -2.51 -21.18 5.74
N ASP A 134 -3.67 -21.35 5.07
CA ASP A 134 -3.84 -22.07 3.82
C ASP A 134 -4.39 -21.19 2.70
N ILE A 135 -4.19 -19.86 2.78
CA ILE A 135 -4.70 -18.89 1.79
C ILE A 135 -4.15 -19.18 0.39
N THR A 136 -2.98 -19.77 0.31
CA THR A 136 -2.32 -20.17 -0.93
C THR A 136 -3.11 -21.21 -1.73
N ASP A 137 -3.98 -21.98 -1.08
CA ASP A 137 -4.89 -22.93 -1.74
C ASP A 137 -5.88 -22.23 -2.70
N PHE A 138 -6.07 -20.92 -2.53
CA PHE A 138 -6.97 -20.09 -3.32
C PHE A 138 -6.25 -19.23 -4.36
N GLU A 139 -4.96 -19.39 -4.50
CA GLU A 139 -4.11 -18.58 -5.37
C GLU A 139 -4.49 -18.70 -6.84
N ASP A 140 -4.79 -19.92 -7.31
CA ASP A 140 -5.21 -20.17 -8.68
C ASP A 140 -6.73 -20.03 -8.91
N VAL A 141 -7.50 -19.69 -7.86
CA VAL A 141 -8.95 -19.58 -7.95
C VAL A 141 -9.34 -18.18 -8.37
N PRO A 142 -10.05 -17.98 -9.53
CA PRO A 142 -10.52 -16.66 -9.93
C PRO A 142 -11.47 -16.08 -8.88
N ILE A 143 -11.25 -14.84 -8.46
CA ILE A 143 -12.05 -14.16 -7.44
C ILE A 143 -13.55 -14.15 -7.77
N LYS A 144 -13.92 -13.95 -9.03
CA LYS A 144 -15.30 -13.94 -9.51
C LYS A 144 -15.98 -15.30 -9.32
N GLU A 145 -15.30 -16.38 -9.69
CA GLU A 145 -15.81 -17.76 -9.53
C GLU A 145 -16.02 -18.06 -8.06
N PHE A 146 -15.02 -17.76 -7.22
CA PHE A 146 -15.11 -17.90 -5.77
C PHE A 146 -16.31 -17.15 -5.18
N LEU A 147 -16.46 -15.87 -5.53
CA LEU A 147 -17.56 -15.05 -5.02
C LEU A 147 -18.93 -15.56 -5.49
N LEU A 148 -19.07 -16.01 -6.74
CA LEU A 148 -20.32 -16.58 -7.26
C LEU A 148 -20.65 -17.92 -6.61
N GLU A 149 -19.69 -18.70 -6.18
CA GLU A 149 -19.88 -19.94 -5.44
C GLU A 149 -20.30 -19.67 -3.98
N HIS A 150 -19.58 -18.79 -3.30
CA HIS A 150 -19.77 -18.58 -1.85
C HIS A 150 -20.78 -17.49 -1.50
N THR A 151 -21.19 -16.63 -2.44
CA THR A 151 -22.26 -15.64 -2.25
C THR A 151 -23.43 -15.87 -3.21
N THR A 152 -24.16 -14.83 -3.57
CA THR A 152 -25.15 -14.85 -4.64
C THR A 152 -24.67 -14.00 -5.81
N ARG A 153 -25.20 -14.24 -7.01
CA ARG A 153 -24.94 -13.36 -8.15
C ARG A 153 -25.26 -11.91 -7.84
N HIS A 154 -26.36 -11.66 -7.12
CA HIS A 154 -26.77 -10.30 -6.75
C HIS A 154 -25.77 -9.64 -5.78
N VAL A 155 -25.21 -10.38 -4.82
CA VAL A 155 -24.13 -9.87 -3.95
C VAL A 155 -22.88 -9.56 -4.77
N TYR A 156 -22.52 -10.43 -5.72
CA TYR A 156 -21.39 -10.15 -6.61
C TYR A 156 -21.61 -8.83 -7.38
N GLU A 157 -22.70 -8.73 -8.13
CA GLU A 157 -22.97 -7.59 -9.02
C GLU A 157 -23.24 -6.27 -8.26
N SER A 158 -23.82 -6.36 -7.05
CA SER A 158 -24.23 -5.16 -6.29
C SER A 158 -23.24 -4.70 -5.24
N PHE A 159 -22.32 -5.57 -4.81
CA PHE A 159 -21.43 -5.29 -3.70
C PHE A 159 -19.95 -5.45 -4.09
N TRP A 160 -19.57 -6.61 -4.62
CA TRP A 160 -18.17 -6.91 -4.90
C TRP A 160 -17.66 -6.35 -6.23
N GLU A 161 -18.44 -6.48 -7.29
CA GLU A 161 -18.01 -6.05 -8.63
C GLU A 161 -17.67 -4.56 -8.68
N PRO A 162 -18.44 -3.62 -8.08
CA PRO A 162 -18.07 -2.21 -8.04
C PRO A 162 -16.74 -1.95 -7.30
N LEU A 163 -16.46 -2.70 -6.21
CA LEU A 163 -15.19 -2.59 -5.49
C LEU A 163 -14.01 -3.11 -6.31
N LEU A 164 -14.23 -4.21 -7.03
CA LEU A 164 -13.22 -4.78 -7.92
C LEU A 164 -12.96 -3.87 -9.12
N ASP A 165 -14.01 -3.25 -9.68
CA ASP A 165 -13.87 -2.26 -10.75
C ASP A 165 -13.09 -1.03 -10.27
N ALA A 166 -13.42 -0.50 -9.10
CA ALA A 166 -12.72 0.66 -8.54
C ALA A 166 -11.23 0.39 -8.28
N LYS A 167 -10.87 -0.86 -7.90
CA LYS A 167 -9.49 -1.21 -7.57
C LYS A 167 -8.69 -1.75 -8.76
N PHE A 168 -9.27 -2.63 -9.57
CA PHE A 168 -8.57 -3.37 -10.61
C PHE A 168 -9.06 -3.06 -12.04
N GLY A 169 -10.15 -2.33 -12.18
CA GLY A 169 -10.69 -1.94 -13.48
C GLY A 169 -10.79 -3.12 -14.46
N SER A 170 -10.14 -2.97 -15.61
CA SER A 170 -10.11 -4.00 -16.66
C SER A 170 -9.42 -5.31 -16.25
N ARG A 171 -8.60 -5.29 -15.18
CA ARG A 171 -7.84 -6.45 -14.69
C ARG A 171 -8.55 -7.23 -13.58
N LYS A 172 -9.78 -6.87 -13.19
CA LYS A 172 -10.54 -7.54 -12.12
C LYS A 172 -10.75 -9.05 -12.32
N GLU A 173 -10.80 -9.53 -13.57
CA GLU A 173 -11.00 -10.95 -13.90
C GLU A 173 -9.71 -11.79 -13.69
N ASP A 174 -8.55 -11.14 -13.58
CA ASP A 174 -7.27 -11.81 -13.37
C ASP A 174 -7.00 -12.09 -11.89
N VAL A 175 -7.67 -11.35 -11.00
CA VAL A 175 -7.40 -11.35 -9.54
C VAL A 175 -7.74 -12.70 -8.91
N SER A 176 -6.86 -13.18 -8.01
CA SER A 176 -7.04 -14.43 -7.26
C SER A 176 -8.01 -14.26 -6.08
N ALA A 177 -8.67 -15.35 -5.68
CA ALA A 177 -9.52 -15.36 -4.48
C ALA A 177 -8.70 -15.23 -3.19
N ALA A 178 -7.42 -15.60 -3.20
CA ALA A 178 -6.52 -15.44 -2.08
C ALA A 178 -6.40 -13.99 -1.63
N TRP A 179 -6.32 -13.03 -2.59
CA TRP A 179 -6.33 -11.62 -2.27
C TRP A 179 -7.57 -11.19 -1.44
N LEU A 180 -8.76 -11.64 -1.84
CA LEU A 180 -9.99 -11.33 -1.11
C LEU A 180 -10.00 -11.93 0.29
N LEU A 181 -9.60 -13.20 0.41
CA LEU A 181 -9.55 -13.91 1.70
C LEU A 181 -8.56 -13.25 2.65
N GLY A 182 -7.41 -12.80 2.15
CA GLY A 182 -6.48 -11.99 2.92
C GLY A 182 -7.14 -10.74 3.49
N ARG A 183 -7.81 -9.96 2.64
CA ARG A 183 -8.51 -8.74 3.08
C ARG A 183 -9.63 -9.02 4.10
N VAL A 184 -10.40 -10.08 3.89
CA VAL A 184 -11.47 -10.47 4.83
C VAL A 184 -10.87 -10.81 6.19
N LYS A 185 -9.71 -11.47 6.22
CA LYS A 185 -9.05 -11.83 7.46
C LYS A 185 -8.34 -10.65 8.13
N PHE A 186 -7.59 -9.84 7.40
CA PHE A 186 -6.97 -8.61 7.92
C PHE A 186 -7.99 -7.68 8.59
N ARG A 187 -9.23 -7.66 8.06
CA ARG A 187 -10.33 -6.85 8.58
C ARG A 187 -11.32 -7.63 9.45
N GLY A 188 -10.96 -8.87 9.84
CA GLY A 188 -11.85 -9.79 10.55
C GLY A 188 -12.14 -9.41 12.00
N GLU A 189 -11.29 -8.61 12.63
CA GLU A 189 -11.46 -8.13 14.01
C GLU A 189 -12.33 -6.88 14.08
N ARG A 190 -13.64 -7.05 13.80
CA ARG A 190 -14.62 -5.97 13.91
C ARG A 190 -15.45 -6.11 15.17
N ASP A 191 -15.59 -5.02 15.93
CA ASP A 191 -16.61 -4.94 16.98
C ASP A 191 -18.01 -4.87 16.32
N PRO A 192 -18.92 -5.83 16.58
CA PRO A 192 -20.24 -5.84 15.94
C PRO A 192 -21.10 -4.59 16.22
N LEU A 193 -20.78 -3.86 17.29
CA LEU A 193 -21.51 -2.67 17.73
C LEU A 193 -20.83 -1.35 17.32
N ARG A 194 -19.53 -1.36 17.16
CA ARG A 194 -18.74 -0.14 16.91
C ARG A 194 -18.12 -0.10 15.51
N GLY A 195 -17.85 -1.26 14.92
CA GLY A 195 -17.18 -1.39 13.64
C GLY A 195 -15.70 -1.73 13.72
N GLU A 196 -14.94 -1.41 12.70
CA GLU A 196 -13.50 -1.63 12.60
C GLU A 196 -12.72 -0.46 13.22
N GLN A 197 -11.66 -0.78 13.95
CA GLN A 197 -10.68 0.20 14.39
C GLN A 197 -9.50 0.25 13.42
N LEU A 198 -9.07 1.46 13.13
CA LEU A 198 -7.84 1.73 12.40
C LEU A 198 -6.89 2.53 13.27
N GLY A 199 -5.59 2.28 13.09
CA GLY A 199 -4.52 3.00 13.75
C GLY A 199 -4.08 4.22 12.94
N TYR A 200 -3.81 5.32 13.62
CA TYR A 200 -3.20 6.52 13.03
C TYR A 200 -2.36 7.25 14.07
N LEU A 201 -1.25 7.86 13.64
CA LEU A 201 -0.37 8.58 14.55
C LEU A 201 -0.86 10.01 14.81
N ASP A 202 -0.74 10.46 16.04
CA ASP A 202 -0.79 11.90 16.37
C ASP A 202 0.43 12.57 15.75
N GLY A 203 0.23 13.54 14.83
CA GLY A 203 1.28 14.09 13.97
C GLY A 203 1.41 13.44 12.58
N GLY A 204 0.58 12.42 12.27
CA GLY A 204 0.60 11.71 10.99
C GLY A 204 1.79 10.75 10.82
N PHE A 205 1.83 10.01 9.70
CA PHE A 205 2.95 9.10 9.41
C PHE A 205 4.24 9.83 9.01
N GLY A 206 4.19 11.14 8.73
CA GLY A 206 5.38 11.95 8.56
C GLY A 206 6.29 11.91 9.78
N GLN A 207 5.70 11.99 11.00
CA GLN A 207 6.45 11.89 12.25
C GLN A 207 7.14 10.53 12.42
N PHE A 208 6.51 9.44 12.00
CA PHE A 208 7.12 8.12 12.00
C PHE A 208 8.31 8.05 11.03
N LEU A 209 8.15 8.61 9.84
CA LEU A 209 9.21 8.67 8.84
C LEU A 209 10.41 9.49 9.35
N ASP A 210 10.17 10.63 9.98
CA ASP A 210 11.19 11.48 10.57
C ASP A 210 11.93 10.76 11.71
N ALA A 211 11.20 10.10 12.61
CA ALA A 211 11.78 9.33 13.70
C ALA A 211 12.65 8.15 13.20
N LEU A 212 12.22 7.48 12.13
CA LEU A 212 13.01 6.41 11.51
C LEU A 212 14.27 6.97 10.84
N LEU A 213 14.17 8.11 10.15
CA LEU A 213 15.30 8.81 9.54
C LEU A 213 16.30 9.28 10.58
N ASP A 214 15.82 9.84 11.69
CA ASP A 214 16.65 10.26 12.83
C ASP A 214 17.41 9.05 13.45
N ALA A 215 16.72 7.91 13.57
CA ALA A 215 17.29 6.70 14.12
C ALA A 215 18.37 6.07 13.21
N VAL A 216 18.18 6.14 11.88
CA VAL A 216 19.17 5.76 10.86
C VAL A 216 20.34 6.76 10.82
N GLY A 217 20.04 8.04 11.09
CA GLY A 217 20.99 9.15 11.01
C GLY A 217 21.05 9.78 9.61
N GLU A 218 20.82 11.09 9.57
CA GLU A 218 20.83 11.86 8.32
C GLU A 218 22.13 11.71 7.51
N ASP A 219 23.28 11.60 8.17
CA ASP A 219 24.59 11.40 7.53
C ASP A 219 24.70 10.04 6.79
N THR A 220 23.85 9.08 7.12
CA THR A 220 23.78 7.76 6.46
C THR A 220 23.01 7.81 5.14
N VAL A 221 22.10 8.79 4.98
CA VAL A 221 21.19 8.90 3.84
C VAL A 221 21.64 10.02 2.92
N THR A 222 21.78 9.71 1.63
CA THR A 222 22.08 10.69 0.59
C THR A 222 20.88 10.79 -0.35
N THR A 223 20.23 11.95 -0.37
CA THR A 223 19.13 12.27 -1.29
C THR A 223 19.67 12.91 -2.58
N GLY A 224 18.83 12.98 -3.65
CA GLY A 224 19.31 13.41 -4.98
C GLY A 224 20.39 12.48 -5.55
N ALA A 225 20.48 11.26 -5.04
CA ALA A 225 21.53 10.29 -5.32
C ALA A 225 20.94 9.03 -5.97
N ARG A 226 21.11 8.92 -7.27
CA ARG A 226 20.59 7.80 -8.07
C ARG A 226 21.65 6.72 -8.24
N VAL A 227 21.36 5.50 -7.79
CA VAL A 227 22.17 4.34 -8.14
C VAL A 227 21.89 3.99 -9.61
N THR A 228 22.94 3.93 -10.41
CA THR A 228 22.86 3.75 -11.86
C THR A 228 23.47 2.45 -12.34
N ASP A 229 24.33 1.81 -11.54
CA ASP A 229 24.98 0.56 -11.90
C ASP A 229 25.42 -0.23 -10.67
N LEU A 230 25.34 -1.55 -10.75
CA LEU A 230 25.88 -2.50 -9.80
C LEU A 230 26.88 -3.40 -10.54
N ALA A 231 28.02 -3.69 -9.94
CA ALA A 231 29.06 -4.49 -10.56
C ALA A 231 29.67 -5.51 -9.61
N ALA A 232 30.13 -6.61 -10.19
CA ALA A 232 31.01 -7.57 -9.55
C ALA A 232 32.48 -7.28 -9.95
N ALA A 233 33.45 -7.79 -9.19
CA ALA A 233 34.89 -7.59 -9.45
C ALA A 233 35.32 -7.97 -10.88
N ASP A 234 34.67 -8.94 -11.48
CA ASP A 234 35.01 -9.47 -12.81
C ASP A 234 34.14 -8.91 -13.97
N GLY A 235 33.22 -7.97 -13.68
CA GLY A 235 32.36 -7.33 -14.70
C GLY A 235 30.93 -7.01 -14.27
N PRO A 236 30.03 -6.69 -15.21
CA PRO A 236 28.63 -6.41 -14.89
C PRO A 236 27.93 -7.62 -14.24
N LEU A 237 26.99 -7.39 -13.32
CA LEU A 237 26.22 -8.45 -12.63
C LEU A 237 25.55 -9.43 -13.57
N SER A 238 25.04 -8.96 -14.71
CA SER A 238 24.37 -9.80 -15.72
C SER A 238 25.24 -10.88 -16.38
N SER A 239 26.51 -10.98 -16.01
CA SER A 239 27.50 -11.93 -16.55
C SER A 239 28.35 -12.60 -15.47
N ALA A 240 28.11 -12.38 -14.19
CA ALA A 240 29.02 -12.78 -13.13
C ALA A 240 28.46 -13.91 -12.25
N ASP A 241 29.26 -15.00 -12.14
CA ASP A 241 29.25 -15.91 -11.01
C ASP A 241 30.11 -15.25 -9.91
N GLY A 242 29.62 -14.25 -9.19
CA GLY A 242 30.42 -13.54 -8.18
C GLY A 242 29.61 -12.62 -7.28
N ASP A 243 30.29 -12.09 -6.26
CA ASP A 243 29.69 -11.17 -5.29
C ASP A 243 29.43 -9.80 -5.91
N VAL A 244 28.42 -9.06 -5.42
CA VAL A 244 28.26 -7.64 -5.72
C VAL A 244 29.31 -6.84 -4.94
N ASP A 245 30.28 -6.23 -5.66
CA ASP A 245 31.44 -5.57 -5.05
C ASP A 245 31.41 -4.05 -5.17
N ALA A 246 30.64 -3.51 -6.10
CA ALA A 246 30.62 -2.08 -6.39
C ALA A 246 29.24 -1.56 -6.76
N MET A 247 28.97 -0.33 -6.34
CA MET A 247 27.75 0.41 -6.63
C MET A 247 28.10 1.81 -7.14
N THR A 248 27.56 2.20 -8.29
CA THR A 248 27.77 3.51 -8.90
C THR A 248 26.57 4.41 -8.64
N VAL A 249 26.85 5.58 -8.11
CA VAL A 249 25.85 6.59 -7.71
C VAL A 249 26.08 7.88 -8.49
N GLU A 250 25.02 8.43 -9.07
CA GLU A 250 24.99 9.72 -9.75
C GLU A 250 24.25 10.74 -8.88
N THR A 251 24.88 11.91 -8.70
CA THR A 251 24.33 13.09 -8.02
C THR A 251 24.54 14.32 -8.89
N ASP A 252 24.02 15.48 -8.50
CA ASP A 252 24.28 16.76 -9.19
C ASP A 252 25.76 17.14 -9.20
N ASP A 253 26.55 16.67 -8.24
CA ASP A 253 28.00 16.92 -8.13
C ASP A 253 28.85 15.97 -9.01
N GLY A 254 28.26 14.92 -9.57
CA GLY A 254 28.92 13.96 -10.44
C GLY A 254 28.60 12.50 -10.09
N THR A 255 29.45 11.60 -10.60
CA THR A 255 29.30 10.15 -10.44
C THR A 255 30.41 9.64 -9.52
N GLU A 256 30.06 8.84 -8.52
CA GLU A 256 30.97 8.19 -7.59
C GLU A 256 30.67 6.69 -7.52
N THR A 257 31.73 5.88 -7.37
CA THR A 257 31.62 4.43 -7.18
C THR A 257 32.03 4.07 -5.78
N TYR A 258 31.21 3.28 -5.09
CA TYR A 258 31.41 2.81 -3.73
C TYR A 258 31.74 1.32 -3.75
N ASP A 259 32.74 0.91 -2.96
CA ASP A 259 32.98 -0.50 -2.67
C ASP A 259 31.94 -0.98 -1.66
N VAL A 260 31.25 -2.10 -1.94
CA VAL A 260 30.20 -2.66 -1.10
C VAL A 260 30.49 -4.14 -0.76
N ASP A 261 30.02 -4.57 0.41
CA ASP A 261 30.03 -5.98 0.84
C ASP A 261 28.66 -6.65 0.58
N GLY A 262 27.67 -5.86 0.15
CA GLY A 262 26.33 -6.28 -0.22
C GLY A 262 25.44 -5.09 -0.54
N VAL A 263 24.34 -5.34 -1.26
CA VAL A 263 23.37 -4.32 -1.68
C VAL A 263 21.95 -4.78 -1.42
N VAL A 264 21.15 -3.90 -0.78
CA VAL A 264 19.69 -4.07 -0.66
C VAL A 264 19.02 -3.14 -1.66
N VAL A 265 18.34 -3.70 -2.66
CA VAL A 265 17.51 -2.92 -3.58
C VAL A 265 16.11 -2.78 -2.99
N ALA A 266 15.86 -1.66 -2.30
CA ALA A 266 14.59 -1.30 -1.66
C ALA A 266 13.80 -0.30 -2.53
N ALA A 267 13.67 -0.61 -3.78
CA ALA A 267 13.07 0.25 -4.80
C ALA A 267 11.98 -0.49 -5.59
N MET A 268 11.34 0.23 -6.52
CA MET A 268 10.35 -0.38 -7.43
C MET A 268 11.00 -1.45 -8.32
N PRO A 269 10.25 -2.51 -8.71
CA PRO A 269 10.83 -3.64 -9.44
C PRO A 269 11.56 -3.28 -10.73
N ASN A 270 11.11 -2.23 -11.42
CA ASN A 270 11.82 -1.75 -12.62
C ASN A 270 13.23 -1.23 -12.33
N VAL A 271 13.49 -0.72 -11.12
CA VAL A 271 14.83 -0.31 -10.70
C VAL A 271 15.71 -1.54 -10.51
N LEU A 272 15.18 -2.62 -9.91
CA LEU A 272 15.90 -3.90 -9.83
C LEU A 272 16.22 -4.42 -11.23
N GLU A 273 15.23 -4.43 -12.14
CA GLU A 273 15.41 -4.89 -13.52
C GLU A 273 16.45 -4.06 -14.27
N ASP A 274 16.40 -2.72 -14.13
CA ASP A 274 17.36 -1.81 -14.76
C ASP A 274 18.80 -2.03 -14.25
N LEU A 275 18.98 -2.31 -12.95
CA LEU A 275 20.28 -2.48 -12.32
C LEU A 275 20.88 -3.87 -12.51
N THR A 276 20.06 -4.90 -12.64
CA THR A 276 20.51 -6.29 -12.56
C THR A 276 20.13 -7.14 -13.78
N GLY A 277 19.13 -6.72 -14.55
CA GLY A 277 18.51 -7.52 -15.60
C GLY A 277 17.57 -8.62 -15.07
N TYR A 278 17.35 -8.70 -13.75
CA TYR A 278 16.41 -9.65 -13.15
C TYR A 278 14.97 -9.25 -13.48
N PRO A 279 14.19 -10.08 -14.19
CA PRO A 279 12.85 -9.71 -14.62
C PRO A 279 11.86 -9.72 -13.45
N CYS A 280 10.96 -8.74 -13.41
CA CYS A 280 9.79 -8.79 -12.55
C CYS A 280 8.55 -9.16 -13.36
N GLU A 281 7.95 -10.32 -13.07
CA GLU A 281 6.78 -10.83 -13.77
C GLU A 281 5.46 -10.28 -13.21
N ILE A 282 5.47 -9.63 -12.05
CA ILE A 282 4.29 -9.04 -11.43
C ILE A 282 3.88 -7.78 -12.19
N ASP A 283 2.63 -7.73 -12.62
CA ASP A 283 2.02 -6.54 -13.19
C ASP A 283 1.63 -5.54 -12.10
N PHE A 284 1.86 -4.26 -12.38
CA PHE A 284 1.53 -3.15 -11.49
C PHE A 284 0.54 -2.19 -12.13
N GLN A 285 -0.27 -1.59 -11.28
CA GLN A 285 -1.14 -0.47 -11.64
C GLN A 285 -0.65 0.82 -10.97
N GLY A 286 -0.85 1.93 -11.68
CA GLY A 286 -0.59 3.25 -11.19
C GLY A 286 -1.74 3.79 -10.33
N THR A 287 -1.50 4.91 -9.70
CA THR A 287 -2.53 5.69 -8.99
C THR A 287 -2.33 7.17 -9.27
N VAL A 288 -3.43 7.84 -9.57
CA VAL A 288 -3.57 9.29 -9.46
C VAL A 288 -4.35 9.56 -8.16
N CYS A 289 -3.81 10.41 -7.28
CA CYS A 289 -4.40 10.70 -5.99
C CYS A 289 -4.31 12.21 -5.72
N SER A 290 -5.43 12.85 -5.38
CA SER A 290 -5.45 14.25 -4.96
C SER A 290 -5.89 14.37 -3.51
N VAL A 291 -5.18 15.20 -2.77
CA VAL A 291 -5.57 15.70 -1.45
C VAL A 291 -6.23 17.06 -1.64
N TRP A 292 -7.40 17.21 -1.04
CA TRP A 292 -8.20 18.43 -1.06
C TRP A 292 -8.27 19.01 0.35
N SER A 293 -8.06 20.31 0.49
CA SER A 293 -8.36 21.05 1.70
C SER A 293 -9.57 21.94 1.48
N MET A 294 -10.52 21.87 2.40
CA MET A 294 -11.78 22.62 2.33
C MET A 294 -12.14 23.24 3.69
N ASP A 295 -13.00 24.25 3.64
CA ASP A 295 -13.54 24.91 4.84
C ASP A 295 -14.64 24.10 5.53
N GLU A 296 -15.26 23.15 4.82
CA GLU A 296 -16.47 22.44 5.27
C GLU A 296 -16.35 20.92 5.07
N SER A 297 -16.98 20.17 6.00
CA SER A 297 -17.22 18.72 5.86
C SER A 297 -18.30 18.45 4.82
N LEU A 298 -18.10 17.41 4.00
CA LEU A 298 -19.06 17.00 2.98
C LEU A 298 -19.94 15.82 3.43
N THR A 299 -19.41 14.95 4.30
CA THR A 299 -20.11 13.73 4.74
C THR A 299 -19.82 13.43 6.21
N ASP A 300 -20.53 12.44 6.76
CA ASP A 300 -20.22 11.85 8.08
C ASP A 300 -19.45 10.52 7.93
N THR A 301 -18.79 10.32 6.78
CA THR A 301 -18.17 9.04 6.40
C THR A 301 -16.68 9.21 6.18
N TYR A 302 -15.88 8.29 6.72
CA TYR A 302 -14.45 8.23 6.44
C TYR A 302 -14.19 7.72 5.03
N TRP A 303 -14.65 6.50 4.70
CA TRP A 303 -14.46 5.88 3.40
C TRP A 303 -15.80 5.69 2.67
N LEU A 304 -15.95 6.35 1.54
CA LEU A 304 -17.14 6.26 0.72
C LEU A 304 -16.89 5.35 -0.50
N ASN A 305 -17.49 4.16 -0.47
CA ASN A 305 -17.50 3.25 -1.61
C ASN A 305 -18.58 3.69 -2.59
N ILE A 306 -18.24 4.06 -3.80
CA ILE A 306 -19.14 4.63 -4.78
C ILE A 306 -19.55 3.53 -5.77
N LYS A 307 -20.86 3.29 -5.88
CA LYS A 307 -21.44 2.38 -6.87
C LYS A 307 -21.95 3.13 -8.09
N ASP A 308 -22.36 4.37 -7.91
CA ASP A 308 -22.81 5.24 -8.99
C ASP A 308 -21.64 5.63 -9.89
N ASP A 309 -21.92 6.11 -11.09
CA ASP A 309 -20.86 6.57 -12.00
C ASP A 309 -20.11 7.77 -11.42
N ALA A 310 -18.79 7.66 -11.31
CA ALA A 310 -17.93 8.68 -10.75
C ALA A 310 -16.58 8.71 -11.48
N PRO A 311 -15.94 9.89 -11.62
CA PRO A 311 -14.65 9.98 -12.29
C PRO A 311 -13.47 9.54 -11.42
N PHE A 312 -13.72 9.05 -10.20
CA PHE A 312 -12.73 8.52 -9.27
C PHE A 312 -13.26 7.25 -8.59
N GLY A 313 -12.38 6.31 -8.29
CA GLY A 313 -12.73 5.04 -7.62
C GLY A 313 -12.72 5.12 -6.10
N VAL A 314 -12.10 6.16 -5.53
CA VAL A 314 -11.93 6.35 -4.08
C VAL A 314 -12.33 7.76 -3.69
N PHE A 315 -13.14 7.87 -2.62
CA PHE A 315 -13.41 9.12 -1.91
C PHE A 315 -13.28 8.88 -0.41
N ILE A 316 -12.35 9.60 0.22
CA ILE A 316 -12.10 9.48 1.66
C ILE A 316 -12.15 10.86 2.28
N GLU A 317 -13.06 11.09 3.21
CA GLU A 317 -13.03 12.28 4.05
C GLU A 317 -12.18 11.99 5.30
N HIS A 318 -10.89 12.30 5.19
CA HIS A 318 -9.89 11.97 6.19
C HIS A 318 -10.23 12.57 7.56
N THR A 319 -10.79 13.76 7.57
CA THR A 319 -11.14 14.47 8.81
C THR A 319 -12.41 13.96 9.51
N ASN A 320 -13.09 12.96 8.95
CA ASN A 320 -14.05 12.14 9.69
C ASN A 320 -13.40 10.99 10.51
N PHE A 321 -12.11 10.81 10.34
CA PHE A 321 -11.32 9.82 11.10
C PHE A 321 -10.32 10.52 12.03
N VAL A 322 -9.62 11.54 11.53
CA VAL A 322 -8.67 12.38 12.29
C VAL A 322 -9.25 13.79 12.41
N PRO A 323 -9.40 14.38 13.60
CA PRO A 323 -10.08 15.65 13.78
C PRO A 323 -9.46 16.80 12.96
N PRO A 324 -10.28 17.70 12.35
CA PRO A 324 -9.78 18.80 11.52
C PRO A 324 -8.91 19.81 12.30
N GLU A 325 -9.05 19.88 13.62
CA GLU A 325 -8.23 20.73 14.50
C GLU A 325 -6.74 20.41 14.36
N ARG A 326 -6.40 19.17 14.02
CA ARG A 326 -5.01 18.75 13.77
C ARG A 326 -4.44 19.35 12.49
N TYR A 327 -5.29 19.72 11.54
CA TYR A 327 -4.95 20.32 10.26
C TYR A 327 -5.26 21.81 10.21
N GLY A 328 -5.21 22.50 11.38
CA GLY A 328 -5.50 23.94 11.47
C GLY A 328 -6.98 24.29 11.32
N GLY A 329 -7.88 23.31 11.41
CA GLY A 329 -9.32 23.47 11.21
C GLY A 329 -9.78 23.19 9.77
N GLU A 330 -8.88 22.82 8.88
CA GLU A 330 -9.21 22.44 7.50
C GLU A 330 -9.78 21.02 7.43
N HIS A 331 -10.76 20.80 6.56
CA HIS A 331 -11.29 19.49 6.24
C HIS A 331 -10.51 18.89 5.07
N LEU A 332 -9.93 17.69 5.26
CA LEU A 332 -9.08 17.05 4.28
C LEU A 332 -9.76 15.82 3.66
N TYR A 333 -9.62 15.74 2.34
CA TYR A 333 -10.22 14.69 1.53
C TYR A 333 -9.20 14.07 0.59
N TYR A 334 -9.39 12.80 0.27
CA TYR A 334 -8.73 12.16 -0.85
C TYR A 334 -9.72 11.80 -1.93
N THR A 335 -9.38 12.08 -3.17
CA THR A 335 -9.93 11.42 -4.34
C THR A 335 -8.82 10.65 -5.03
N ALA A 336 -9.07 9.42 -5.45
CA ALA A 336 -8.07 8.64 -6.14
C ALA A 336 -8.68 7.67 -7.15
N SER A 337 -7.89 7.34 -8.16
CA SER A 337 -8.19 6.27 -9.13
C SER A 337 -6.96 5.44 -9.39
N TYR A 338 -7.16 4.13 -9.48
CA TYR A 338 -6.16 3.24 -10.03
C TYR A 338 -6.20 3.31 -11.57
N VAL A 339 -5.03 3.27 -12.17
CA VAL A 339 -4.82 3.32 -13.62
C VAL A 339 -4.08 2.06 -14.04
N GLN A 340 -4.73 1.19 -14.81
CA GLN A 340 -4.16 -0.09 -15.22
C GLN A 340 -3.32 0.05 -16.49
N ASP A 341 -3.64 1.03 -17.35
CA ASP A 341 -2.93 1.29 -18.59
C ASP A 341 -2.53 2.77 -18.69
N PRO A 342 -1.25 3.10 -18.94
CA PRO A 342 -0.79 4.49 -19.12
C PRO A 342 -1.47 5.24 -20.30
N SER A 343 -2.16 4.54 -21.19
CA SER A 343 -2.97 5.15 -22.27
C SER A 343 -4.33 5.67 -21.77
N GLU A 344 -4.72 5.36 -20.54
CA GLU A 344 -5.95 5.88 -19.96
C GLU A 344 -5.91 7.41 -19.86
N ASN A 345 -7.03 8.05 -20.17
CA ASN A 345 -7.12 9.50 -20.28
C ASN A 345 -6.68 10.23 -18.99
N LEU A 346 -7.06 9.68 -17.83
CA LEU A 346 -6.71 10.27 -16.51
C LEU A 346 -5.19 10.37 -16.30
N TRP A 347 -4.41 9.39 -16.79
CA TRP A 347 -2.96 9.39 -16.65
C TRP A 347 -2.29 10.52 -17.45
N GLY A 348 -2.87 10.89 -18.59
CA GLY A 348 -2.36 11.94 -19.47
C GLY A 348 -2.77 13.37 -19.08
N MET A 349 -3.72 13.53 -18.15
CA MET A 349 -4.16 14.84 -17.65
C MET A 349 -3.07 15.51 -16.81
N ASP A 350 -2.93 16.81 -16.89
CA ASP A 350 -2.15 17.59 -15.92
C ASP A 350 -2.93 17.79 -14.61
N ASP A 351 -2.32 18.43 -13.60
CA ASP A 351 -2.91 18.55 -12.28
C ASP A 351 -4.18 19.42 -12.29
N ASP A 352 -4.20 20.48 -13.08
CA ASP A 352 -5.36 21.37 -13.23
C ASP A 352 -6.51 20.65 -13.93
N GLU A 353 -6.21 19.80 -14.92
CA GLU A 353 -7.21 19.00 -15.63
C GLU A 353 -7.80 17.91 -14.70
N VAL A 354 -6.97 17.23 -13.89
CA VAL A 354 -7.45 16.26 -12.89
C VAL A 354 -8.32 16.96 -11.86
N GLU A 355 -7.87 18.10 -11.32
CA GLU A 355 -8.66 18.85 -10.35
C GLU A 355 -10.01 19.23 -10.94
N ALA A 356 -10.05 19.83 -12.14
CA ALA A 356 -11.29 20.24 -12.78
C ALA A 356 -12.24 19.04 -13.03
N HIS A 357 -11.69 17.93 -13.49
CA HIS A 357 -12.45 16.70 -13.75
C HIS A 357 -13.06 16.13 -12.46
N TRP A 358 -12.29 16.02 -11.41
CA TRP A 358 -12.77 15.48 -10.14
C TRP A 358 -13.65 16.46 -9.37
N ARG A 359 -13.40 17.76 -9.46
CA ARG A 359 -14.27 18.81 -8.89
C ARG A 359 -15.69 18.72 -9.46
N ALA A 360 -15.83 18.49 -10.76
CA ALA A 360 -17.13 18.25 -11.38
C ALA A 360 -17.79 16.98 -10.85
N GLY A 361 -17.03 15.88 -10.71
CA GLY A 361 -17.55 14.63 -10.17
C GLY A 361 -17.99 14.73 -8.70
N ILE A 362 -17.24 15.47 -7.86
CA ILE A 362 -17.65 15.72 -6.47
C ILE A 362 -18.97 16.51 -6.44
N ALA A 363 -19.10 17.55 -7.27
CA ALA A 363 -20.32 18.35 -7.34
C ALA A 363 -21.54 17.54 -7.82
N ASP A 364 -21.34 16.60 -8.73
CA ASP A 364 -22.41 15.72 -9.21
C ASP A 364 -22.86 14.69 -8.14
N LEU A 365 -21.91 14.15 -7.38
CA LEU A 365 -22.19 13.16 -6.34
C LEU A 365 -22.73 13.80 -5.05
N LEU A 366 -22.17 14.94 -4.65
CA LEU A 366 -22.44 15.60 -3.37
C LEU A 366 -22.97 17.01 -3.61
N PRO A 367 -24.28 17.20 -3.73
CA PRO A 367 -24.89 18.51 -4.05
C PRO A 367 -24.60 19.61 -3.05
N GLN A 368 -24.13 19.27 -1.83
CA GLN A 368 -23.70 20.24 -0.81
C GLN A 368 -22.27 20.77 -1.06
N PHE A 369 -21.52 20.23 -2.00
CA PHE A 369 -20.17 20.69 -2.32
C PHE A 369 -20.19 22.12 -2.85
N ASP A 370 -19.49 23.02 -2.18
CA ASP A 370 -19.26 24.40 -2.62
C ASP A 370 -17.82 24.51 -3.18
N PRO A 371 -17.65 24.72 -4.48
CA PRO A 371 -16.33 24.92 -5.07
C PRO A 371 -15.52 26.06 -4.49
N GLU A 372 -16.19 27.08 -3.91
CA GLU A 372 -15.52 28.24 -3.30
C GLU A 372 -14.93 27.91 -1.91
N SER A 373 -15.34 26.79 -1.29
CA SER A 373 -14.80 26.31 -0.02
C SER A 373 -13.48 25.55 -0.15
N VAL A 374 -12.98 25.31 -1.36
CA VAL A 374 -11.71 24.63 -1.62
C VAL A 374 -10.54 25.59 -1.41
N ASN A 375 -9.67 25.29 -0.44
CA ASN A 375 -8.48 26.08 -0.13
C ASN A 375 -7.30 25.75 -1.05
N TRP A 376 -7.03 24.45 -1.22
CA TRP A 376 -5.97 23.97 -2.09
C TRP A 376 -6.23 22.52 -2.51
N VAL A 377 -5.61 22.13 -3.62
CA VAL A 377 -5.57 20.73 -4.10
C VAL A 377 -4.12 20.40 -4.44
N LYS A 378 -3.66 19.20 -4.07
CA LYS A 378 -2.35 18.70 -4.42
C LYS A 378 -2.50 17.29 -4.99
N THR A 379 -1.96 17.06 -6.18
CA THR A 379 -2.07 15.78 -6.89
C THR A 379 -0.74 15.04 -6.94
N ALA A 380 -0.75 13.76 -6.59
CA ALA A 380 0.36 12.84 -6.74
C ALA A 380 0.04 11.76 -7.76
N ARG A 381 1.06 11.32 -8.50
CA ARG A 381 0.99 10.19 -9.42
C ARG A 381 2.15 9.25 -9.20
N ASN A 382 1.87 7.96 -9.26
CA ASN A 382 2.91 6.95 -9.31
C ASN A 382 2.46 5.83 -10.25
N PRO A 383 3.28 5.44 -11.24
CA PRO A 383 2.89 4.45 -12.24
C PRO A 383 2.82 3.01 -11.70
N ARG A 384 3.37 2.76 -10.52
CA ARG A 384 3.46 1.42 -9.92
C ARG A 384 3.19 1.47 -8.42
N THR A 385 1.99 1.89 -8.03
CA THR A 385 1.60 1.98 -6.61
C THR A 385 1.10 0.67 -6.02
N ALA A 386 0.57 -0.21 -6.83
CA ALA A 386 -0.01 -1.46 -6.34
C ALA A 386 0.20 -2.60 -7.35
N PRO A 387 0.62 -3.78 -6.87
CA PRO A 387 0.61 -4.97 -7.71
C PRO A 387 -0.83 -5.40 -8.03
N ILE A 388 -1.00 -6.09 -9.16
CA ILE A 388 -2.21 -6.80 -9.49
C ILE A 388 -2.05 -8.21 -8.94
N TYR A 389 -2.85 -8.56 -7.95
CA TYR A 389 -2.78 -9.88 -7.27
C TYR A 389 -3.47 -10.93 -8.13
N GLU A 390 -2.86 -11.23 -9.26
CA GLU A 390 -3.37 -12.21 -10.21
C GLU A 390 -3.09 -13.65 -9.76
N ARG A 391 -3.68 -14.60 -10.44
CA ARG A 391 -3.46 -16.03 -10.15
C ARG A 391 -2.01 -16.40 -10.36
N GLY A 392 -1.46 -17.23 -9.48
CA GLY A 392 -0.05 -17.61 -9.50
C GLY A 392 0.89 -16.49 -9.04
N TYR A 393 0.39 -15.48 -8.33
CA TYR A 393 1.17 -14.34 -7.85
C TYR A 393 2.40 -14.76 -7.05
N LEU A 394 2.27 -15.80 -6.22
CA LEU A 394 3.36 -16.28 -5.37
C LEU A 394 4.53 -16.88 -6.13
N ASP A 395 4.28 -17.40 -7.33
CA ASP A 395 5.35 -17.91 -8.22
C ASP A 395 6.12 -16.76 -8.90
N MET A 396 5.57 -15.52 -8.88
CA MET A 396 6.14 -14.34 -9.50
C MET A 396 6.83 -13.39 -8.51
N VAL A 397 6.72 -13.63 -7.19
CA VAL A 397 7.39 -12.79 -6.19
C VAL A 397 8.90 -12.84 -6.34
N VAL A 398 9.53 -11.70 -6.18
CA VAL A 398 10.99 -11.58 -6.19
C VAL A 398 11.52 -12.08 -4.84
N PRO A 399 12.47 -13.03 -4.80
CA PRO A 399 13.09 -13.47 -3.56
C PRO A 399 13.77 -12.31 -2.82
N TYR A 400 13.88 -12.44 -1.51
CA TYR A 400 14.67 -11.47 -0.71
C TYR A 400 16.16 -11.60 -0.98
N ASP A 401 16.67 -12.81 -1.13
CA ASP A 401 18.06 -13.11 -1.49
C ASP A 401 18.12 -13.46 -2.99
N LEU A 402 18.94 -12.73 -3.73
CA LEU A 402 19.15 -12.91 -5.16
C LEU A 402 20.55 -13.52 -5.46
N GLY A 403 21.16 -14.13 -4.47
CA GLY A 403 22.49 -14.73 -4.60
C GLY A 403 22.57 -15.82 -5.66
N GLU A 404 21.57 -16.70 -5.70
CA GLU A 404 21.54 -17.79 -6.70
C GLU A 404 21.09 -17.32 -8.09
N GLU A 405 20.26 -16.25 -8.16
CA GLU A 405 19.65 -15.78 -9.43
C GLU A 405 20.49 -14.73 -10.12
N VAL A 406 21.23 -13.89 -9.37
CA VAL A 406 21.94 -12.73 -9.91
C VAL A 406 23.39 -12.66 -9.42
N ALA A 407 23.61 -12.43 -8.13
CA ALA A 407 24.95 -12.29 -7.54
C ALA A 407 24.89 -12.40 -6.01
N ASP A 408 25.86 -13.07 -5.40
CA ASP A 408 25.98 -13.15 -3.95
C ASP A 408 26.06 -11.74 -3.33
N GLY A 409 25.39 -11.54 -2.19
CA GLY A 409 25.31 -10.24 -1.52
C GLY A 409 24.29 -9.27 -2.11
N LEU A 410 23.47 -9.70 -3.06
CA LEU A 410 22.36 -8.91 -3.59
C LEU A 410 21.01 -9.31 -2.98
N TYR A 411 20.29 -8.31 -2.44
CA TYR A 411 19.01 -8.51 -1.76
C TYR A 411 17.94 -7.57 -2.32
N TYR A 412 16.66 -7.98 -2.21
CA TYR A 412 15.52 -7.20 -2.70
C TYR A 412 14.46 -7.00 -1.61
N ALA A 413 14.18 -5.75 -1.25
CA ALA A 413 13.16 -5.34 -0.27
C ALA A 413 12.09 -4.42 -0.87
N GLY A 414 11.67 -4.67 -2.11
CA GLY A 414 10.73 -3.80 -2.80
C GLY A 414 9.30 -4.33 -2.85
N MET A 415 8.46 -3.66 -3.67
CA MET A 415 7.03 -3.91 -3.78
C MET A 415 6.68 -5.29 -4.38
N ALA A 416 7.60 -5.97 -5.06
CA ALA A 416 7.41 -7.31 -5.61
C ALA A 416 7.85 -8.42 -4.64
N SER A 417 8.22 -8.11 -3.41
CA SER A 417 8.62 -9.10 -2.40
C SER A 417 7.43 -9.80 -1.74
N ARG A 418 7.68 -10.93 -1.09
CA ARG A 418 6.68 -11.77 -0.41
C ARG A 418 5.88 -10.98 0.65
N ALA A 419 6.49 -10.10 1.42
CA ALA A 419 5.83 -9.33 2.48
C ALA A 419 4.72 -8.39 1.97
N GLN A 420 4.62 -8.15 0.67
CA GLN A 420 3.55 -7.34 0.07
C GLN A 420 2.33 -8.17 -0.35
N TYR A 421 2.32 -9.45 -0.04
CA TYR A 421 1.21 -10.37 -0.29
C TYR A 421 0.48 -10.70 1.03
N PRO A 422 -0.86 -10.83 1.03
CA PRO A 422 -1.79 -10.72 -0.09
C PRO A 422 -2.28 -9.29 -0.37
N GLU A 423 -1.83 -8.33 0.39
CA GLU A 423 -2.13 -6.90 0.20
C GLU A 423 -0.91 -6.06 0.60
N ARG A 424 -0.53 -5.14 -0.26
CA ARG A 424 0.58 -4.22 0.03
C ARG A 424 0.26 -3.32 1.23
N SER A 425 1.23 -3.08 2.07
CA SER A 425 1.08 -2.20 3.23
C SER A 425 2.41 -1.54 3.63
N LEU A 426 2.33 -0.56 4.55
CA LEU A 426 3.52 0.01 5.20
C LEU A 426 4.23 -1.07 6.03
N ASN A 427 3.46 -1.93 6.70
CA ASN A 427 3.97 -3.06 7.46
C ASN A 427 4.80 -4.00 6.58
N GLY A 428 4.27 -4.41 5.43
CA GLY A 428 5.00 -5.28 4.50
C GLY A 428 6.28 -4.64 3.94
N ALA A 429 6.32 -3.31 3.82
CA ALA A 429 7.57 -2.64 3.44
C ALA A 429 8.64 -2.74 4.53
N ILE A 430 8.26 -2.61 5.80
CA ILE A 430 9.16 -2.76 6.95
C ILE A 430 9.62 -4.22 7.07
N GLU A 431 8.70 -5.17 6.96
CA GLU A 431 9.01 -6.61 6.98
C GLU A 431 10.01 -7.00 5.89
N ALA A 432 9.83 -6.51 4.67
CA ALA A 432 10.78 -6.76 3.59
C ALA A 432 12.19 -6.21 3.90
N GLY A 433 12.26 -5.00 4.48
CA GLY A 433 13.54 -4.43 4.92
C GLY A 433 14.20 -5.24 6.02
N PHE A 434 13.44 -5.67 7.02
CA PHE A 434 13.93 -6.50 8.12
C PHE A 434 14.36 -7.89 7.63
N ALA A 435 13.60 -8.49 6.72
CA ALA A 435 13.94 -9.78 6.10
C ALA A 435 15.32 -9.74 5.43
N CYS A 436 15.57 -8.71 4.62
CA CYS A 436 16.90 -8.54 4.00
C CYS A 436 18.02 -8.33 5.05
N ALA A 437 17.76 -7.54 6.10
CA ALA A 437 18.72 -7.35 7.18
C ALA A 437 19.02 -8.66 7.95
N ASP A 438 18.00 -9.50 8.16
CA ASP A 438 18.15 -10.80 8.82
C ASP A 438 18.98 -11.76 7.97
N LEU A 439 18.75 -11.81 6.65
CA LEU A 439 19.52 -12.62 5.72
C LEU A 439 20.99 -12.18 5.64
N ILE A 440 21.26 -10.88 5.60
CA ILE A 440 22.63 -10.33 5.63
C ILE A 440 23.35 -10.73 6.93
N ASP A 441 22.63 -10.81 8.05
CA ASP A 441 23.18 -11.24 9.35
C ASP A 441 23.24 -12.78 9.49
N GLY A 442 22.92 -13.52 8.44
CA GLY A 442 23.06 -14.98 8.35
C GLY A 442 21.84 -15.79 8.84
N ALA A 443 20.65 -15.21 8.82
CA ALA A 443 19.41 -15.96 9.05
C ALA A 443 19.18 -17.01 7.94
N ASP A 444 18.53 -18.11 8.31
CA ASP A 444 18.12 -19.12 7.33
C ASP A 444 17.03 -18.54 6.39
N PRO A 445 17.24 -18.58 5.06
CA PRO A 445 16.23 -18.09 4.10
C PRO A 445 14.83 -18.68 4.30
N GLU A 446 14.74 -19.97 4.70
CA GLU A 446 13.44 -20.60 4.98
C GLU A 446 12.73 -19.93 6.18
N SER A 447 13.47 -19.47 7.19
CA SER A 447 12.89 -18.83 8.38
C SER A 447 12.35 -17.43 8.13
N VAL A 448 12.80 -16.76 7.08
CA VAL A 448 12.41 -15.40 6.71
C VAL A 448 11.24 -15.37 5.72
N THR A 449 10.97 -16.49 5.05
CA THR A 449 9.88 -16.66 4.08
C THR A 449 8.62 -17.29 4.66
N GLU A 450 8.66 -17.83 5.87
CA GLU A 450 7.48 -18.39 6.58
C GLU A 450 6.63 -17.25 7.18
N PHE A 451 5.62 -16.77 6.41
CA PHE A 451 4.54 -15.92 6.91
C PHE A 451 3.18 -16.50 6.55
#